data_4f6e7574c0b53566b1d7eea6adfe4ec5
#
_entry.id   4f6e7574c0b53566b1d7eea6adfe4ec5
#
_cell.length_a   1.000
_cell.length_b   1.000
_cell.length_c   1.000
_cell.angle_alpha   90.00
_cell.angle_beta   90.00
_cell.angle_gamma   90.00
#
_symmetry.space_group_name_H-M   'P 1'
#
loop_
_entity.id
_entity.type
_entity.pdbx_description
1 polymer ?
#
loop_
_entity_poly.entity_id
_entity_poly.type
_entity_poly.pdbx_seq_one_letter_code
_entity_poly.pdbx_strand_id
1 'polypeptide(L)'
;FVVMTSVGGRNPQPIASRQWGAGFLPSRLQGVEFNSAGDPVHYVGNPAGTTRDTQGRLVKAITALDRHRNRVINDPETATRIAAYEMAFRMQASVPELMDVSKEPKHILEMYGAKPGDGSYASNCLLARRLAERGVRFIHLYHRGWDHHGGLVKYMNTCCSLTDKPTWALIQDL
;
A
#
# COMPACT_ATOMS: atom_id res chain seq x y z
N PHE A 1 -5.18 -7.52 1.47
CA PHE A 1 -5.34 -6.58 0.35
C PHE A 1 -4.46 -5.34 0.54
N VAL A 2 -4.19 -4.62 -0.54
CA VAL A 2 -3.34 -3.42 -0.55
C VAL A 2 -4.22 -2.18 -0.68
N VAL A 3 -3.81 -1.11 0.01
CA VAL A 3 -4.45 0.20 -0.05
C VAL A 3 -3.41 1.24 -0.43
N MET A 4 -3.76 2.16 -1.30
CA MET A 4 -2.92 3.32 -1.61
C MET A 4 -3.76 4.59 -1.55
N THR A 5 -3.23 5.60 -0.86
CA THR A 5 -3.84 6.93 -0.79
C THR A 5 -3.03 7.90 -1.63
N SER A 6 -3.68 8.72 -2.45
CA SER A 6 -2.98 9.68 -3.28
C SER A 6 -2.93 11.06 -2.64
N VAL A 7 -1.85 11.80 -2.93
CA VAL A 7 -1.79 13.24 -2.68
C VAL A 7 -2.51 14.00 -3.80
N GLY A 8 -2.90 15.24 -3.52
CA GLY A 8 -3.64 16.08 -4.47
C GLY A 8 -5.16 16.05 -4.20
N GLY A 9 -5.91 16.71 -5.08
CA GLY A 9 -7.31 16.97 -4.85
C GLY A 9 -7.55 18.16 -3.91
N ARG A 10 -8.77 18.71 -3.99
CA ARG A 10 -9.21 19.80 -3.13
C ARG A 10 -10.01 19.23 -1.95
N ASN A 11 -9.92 19.85 -0.82
CA ASN A 11 -10.45 19.40 0.47
C ASN A 11 -9.80 18.11 0.98
N PRO A 12 -8.99 18.21 2.01
CA PRO A 12 -8.45 17.04 2.68
C PRO A 12 -9.56 16.33 3.44
N GLN A 13 -10.37 15.54 2.73
CA GLN A 13 -11.24 14.59 3.41
C GLN A 13 -10.36 13.65 4.22
N PRO A 14 -10.67 13.39 5.48
CA PRO A 14 -9.86 12.51 6.30
C PRO A 14 -9.96 11.09 5.77
N ILE A 15 -8.87 10.62 5.16
CA ILE A 15 -8.67 9.20 4.89
C ILE A 15 -7.88 8.65 6.07
N ALA A 16 -8.44 7.71 6.78
CA ALA A 16 -7.85 7.17 7.99
C ALA A 16 -7.75 5.64 7.91
N SER A 17 -6.76 5.07 8.57
CA SER A 17 -6.48 3.63 8.57
C SER A 17 -7.66 2.76 9.02
N ARG A 18 -8.60 3.31 9.79
CA ARG A 18 -9.85 2.62 10.14
C ARG A 18 -10.72 2.25 8.92
N GLN A 19 -10.53 2.90 7.76
CA GLN A 19 -11.28 2.59 6.53
C GLN A 19 -10.86 1.26 5.90
N TRP A 20 -9.67 0.76 6.23
CA TRP A 20 -9.17 -0.54 5.80
C TRP A 20 -8.73 -1.44 6.97
N GLY A 21 -9.06 -1.02 8.19
CA GLY A 21 -8.91 -1.85 9.38
C GLY A 21 -9.87 -3.03 9.37
N ALA A 22 -9.52 -4.08 10.09
CA ALA A 22 -10.33 -5.30 10.17
C ALA A 22 -11.67 -5.10 10.93
N GLY A 23 -11.79 -4.03 11.75
CA GLY A 23 -12.95 -3.82 12.61
C GLY A 23 -13.12 -4.98 13.59
N PHE A 24 -14.27 -5.67 13.52
CA PHE A 24 -14.55 -6.86 14.33
C PHE A 24 -14.12 -8.19 13.67
N LEU A 25 -13.64 -8.12 12.42
CA LEU A 25 -13.13 -9.30 11.71
C LEU A 25 -11.71 -9.64 12.20
N PRO A 26 -11.24 -10.88 11.98
CA PRO A 26 -9.87 -11.25 12.27
C PRO A 26 -8.85 -10.30 11.62
N SER A 27 -7.80 -9.91 12.35
CA SER A 27 -6.81 -8.92 11.92
C SER A 27 -6.06 -9.30 10.62
N ARG A 28 -6.02 -10.58 10.25
CA ARG A 28 -5.49 -11.05 8.95
C ARG A 28 -6.23 -10.51 7.72
N LEU A 29 -7.42 -9.95 7.92
CA LEU A 29 -8.25 -9.36 6.84
C LEU A 29 -8.02 -7.85 6.70
N GLN A 30 -7.17 -7.26 7.53
CA GLN A 30 -6.82 -5.85 7.44
C GLN A 30 -6.03 -5.54 6.16
N GLY A 31 -6.31 -4.37 5.57
CA GLY A 31 -5.53 -3.84 4.45
C GLY A 31 -4.15 -3.35 4.89
N VAL A 32 -3.18 -3.46 3.99
CA VAL A 32 -1.83 -2.91 4.17
C VAL A 32 -1.69 -1.68 3.29
N GLU A 33 -1.35 -0.55 3.90
CA GLU A 33 -1.14 0.70 3.16
C GLU A 33 0.24 0.71 2.51
N PHE A 34 0.25 1.01 1.20
CA PHE A 34 1.45 1.23 0.41
C PHE A 34 1.51 2.70 -0.02
N ASN A 35 2.69 3.28 0.04
CA ASN A 35 2.93 4.68 -0.31
C ASN A 35 3.74 4.77 -1.60
N SER A 36 3.28 5.53 -2.57
CA SER A 36 4.04 5.83 -3.79
C SER A 36 5.03 7.00 -3.62
N ALA A 37 5.11 7.57 -2.41
CA ALA A 37 6.10 8.58 -2.02
C ALA A 37 6.68 8.26 -0.64
N GLY A 38 7.98 8.45 -0.45
CA GLY A 38 8.67 8.13 0.80
C GLY A 38 8.83 6.63 1.03
N ASP A 39 8.71 6.20 2.30
CA ASP A 39 8.78 4.79 2.66
C ASP A 39 7.61 4.01 2.07
N PRO A 40 7.86 2.98 1.24
CA PRO A 40 6.81 2.22 0.55
C PRO A 40 5.74 1.62 1.47
N VAL A 41 6.16 1.12 2.62
CA VAL A 41 5.30 0.63 3.70
C VAL A 41 5.91 1.09 5.01
N HIS A 42 5.08 1.63 5.88
CA HIS A 42 5.56 2.08 7.19
C HIS A 42 6.25 0.95 7.94
N TYR A 43 7.44 1.25 8.49
CA TYR A 43 8.23 0.32 9.30
C TYR A 43 8.67 -0.98 8.59
N VAL A 44 8.62 -1.03 7.26
CA VAL A 44 9.13 -2.20 6.51
C VAL A 44 10.65 -2.26 6.53
N GLY A 45 11.33 -1.12 6.63
CA GLY A 45 12.79 -1.05 6.73
C GLY A 45 13.32 -1.54 8.07
N ASN A 46 14.55 -2.07 8.08
CA ASN A 46 15.22 -2.41 9.32
C ASN A 46 15.64 -1.13 10.07
N PRO A 47 15.61 -1.14 11.42
CA PRO A 47 16.26 -0.10 12.21
C PRO A 47 17.74 0.05 11.87
N ALA A 48 18.28 1.25 12.05
CA ALA A 48 19.70 1.52 11.82
C ALA A 48 20.57 0.52 12.59
N GLY A 49 21.58 -0.06 11.92
CA GLY A 49 22.48 -1.06 12.49
C GLY A 49 21.93 -2.50 12.53
N THR A 50 20.69 -2.74 12.10
CA THR A 50 20.10 -4.09 12.06
C THR A 50 20.21 -4.66 10.65
N THR A 51 20.94 -5.77 10.51
CA THR A 51 21.03 -6.48 9.22
C THR A 51 19.78 -7.34 8.98
N ARG A 52 19.53 -7.72 7.72
CA ARG A 52 18.44 -8.63 7.36
C ARG A 52 18.56 -9.99 8.06
N ASP A 53 19.78 -10.51 8.22
CA ASP A 53 20.02 -11.78 8.93
C ASP A 53 19.67 -11.66 10.41
N THR A 54 20.09 -10.58 11.05
CA THR A 54 19.73 -10.30 12.46
C THR A 54 18.21 -10.19 12.63
N GLN A 55 17.53 -9.46 11.74
CA GLN A 55 16.07 -9.33 11.75
C GLN A 55 15.41 -10.71 11.54
N GLY A 56 15.90 -11.51 10.61
CA GLY A 56 15.39 -12.88 10.38
C GLY A 56 15.53 -13.79 11.61
N ARG A 57 16.65 -13.71 12.31
CA ARG A 57 16.84 -14.43 13.58
C ARG A 57 15.87 -13.95 14.68
N LEU A 58 15.66 -12.64 14.77
CA LEU A 58 14.71 -12.04 15.72
C LEU A 58 13.29 -12.52 15.43
N VAL A 59 12.83 -12.46 14.18
CA VAL A 59 11.49 -12.94 13.79
C VAL A 59 11.32 -14.41 14.11
N LYS A 60 12.32 -15.26 13.84
CA LYS A 60 12.28 -16.69 14.21
C LYS A 60 12.18 -16.90 15.73
N ALA A 61 12.94 -16.14 16.53
CA ALA A 61 12.91 -16.23 17.98
C ALA A 61 11.55 -15.81 18.56
N ILE A 62 11.01 -14.67 18.10
CA ILE A 62 9.67 -14.19 18.49
C ILE A 62 8.60 -15.24 18.13
N THR A 63 8.64 -15.76 16.90
CA THR A 63 7.71 -16.79 16.43
C THR A 63 7.78 -18.05 17.30
N ALA A 64 8.96 -18.49 17.71
CA ALA A 64 9.12 -19.65 18.59
C ALA A 64 8.53 -19.40 19.99
N LEU A 65 8.76 -18.22 20.56
CA LEU A 65 8.19 -17.80 21.84
C LEU A 65 6.67 -17.71 21.77
N ASP A 66 6.12 -17.09 20.75
CA ASP A 66 4.67 -16.95 20.56
C ASP A 66 4.00 -18.32 20.38
N ARG A 67 4.60 -19.24 19.63
CA ARG A 67 4.10 -20.62 19.50
C ARG A 67 4.15 -21.36 20.82
N HIS A 68 5.21 -21.21 21.60
CA HIS A 68 5.31 -21.82 22.94
C HIS A 68 4.24 -21.28 23.88
N ARG A 69 4.08 -19.96 23.96
CA ARG A 69 3.05 -19.31 24.76
C ARG A 69 1.65 -19.72 24.34
N ASN A 70 1.39 -19.84 23.05
CA ASN A 70 0.06 -20.17 22.54
C ASN A 70 -0.39 -21.60 22.85
N ARG A 71 0.53 -22.53 23.14
CA ARG A 71 0.18 -23.88 23.61
C ARG A 71 -0.55 -23.85 24.97
N VAL A 72 -0.33 -22.80 25.77
CA VAL A 72 -0.96 -22.63 27.08
C VAL A 72 -2.21 -21.73 26.97
N ILE A 73 -2.11 -20.61 26.26
CA ILE A 73 -3.16 -19.56 26.23
C ILE A 73 -4.23 -19.88 25.18
N ASN A 74 -3.85 -20.56 24.10
CA ASN A 74 -4.73 -20.91 22.95
C ASN A 74 -5.46 -19.69 22.35
N ASP A 75 -4.72 -18.58 22.12
CA ASP A 75 -5.23 -17.35 21.53
C ASP A 75 -5.15 -17.43 20.01
N PRO A 76 -6.29 -17.39 19.27
CA PRO A 76 -6.32 -17.46 17.83
C PRO A 76 -5.59 -16.29 17.13
N GLU A 77 -5.49 -15.11 17.76
CA GLU A 77 -4.76 -13.96 17.22
C GLU A 77 -3.24 -14.15 17.25
N THR A 78 -2.71 -15.07 18.04
CA THR A 78 -1.27 -15.39 18.04
C THR A 78 -0.81 -15.92 16.68
N ALA A 79 -1.59 -16.79 16.01
CA ALA A 79 -1.28 -17.28 14.68
C ALA A 79 -1.27 -16.15 13.65
N THR A 80 -2.22 -15.23 13.75
CA THR A 80 -2.31 -14.05 12.87
C THR A 80 -1.10 -13.13 13.08
N ARG A 81 -0.67 -12.89 14.29
CA ARG A 81 0.51 -12.07 14.62
C ARG A 81 1.80 -12.68 14.08
N ILE A 82 1.99 -14.00 14.23
CA ILE A 82 3.12 -14.72 13.64
C ILE A 82 3.14 -14.54 12.11
N ALA A 83 2.01 -14.77 11.45
CA ALA A 83 1.89 -14.59 10.01
C ALA A 83 2.18 -13.14 9.57
N ALA A 84 1.79 -12.15 10.36
CA ALA A 84 2.09 -10.74 10.10
C ALA A 84 3.60 -10.44 10.19
N TYR A 85 4.32 -10.96 11.19
CA TYR A 85 5.79 -10.80 11.29
C TYR A 85 6.52 -11.46 10.12
N GLU A 86 6.13 -12.68 9.74
CA GLU A 86 6.72 -13.39 8.61
C GLU A 86 6.43 -12.68 7.29
N MET A 87 5.23 -12.11 7.13
CA MET A 87 4.86 -11.31 5.97
C MET A 87 5.70 -10.04 5.90
N ALA A 88 5.77 -9.26 6.98
CA ALA A 88 6.56 -8.04 7.03
C ALA A 88 8.04 -8.30 6.68
N PHE A 89 8.62 -9.38 7.19
CA PHE A 89 9.98 -9.77 6.86
C PHE A 89 10.18 -10.12 5.37
N ARG A 90 9.20 -10.80 4.75
CA ARG A 90 9.23 -11.06 3.30
C ARG A 90 9.11 -9.77 2.50
N MET A 91 8.22 -8.86 2.90
CA MET A 91 8.00 -7.59 2.24
C MET A 91 9.25 -6.71 2.17
N GLN A 92 10.15 -6.78 3.15
CA GLN A 92 11.43 -6.05 3.15
C GLN A 92 12.28 -6.30 1.88
N ALA A 93 12.14 -7.46 1.26
CA ALA A 93 12.88 -7.79 0.04
C ALA A 93 12.13 -7.41 -1.25
N SER A 94 10.82 -7.63 -1.27
CA SER A 94 10.02 -7.54 -2.50
C SER A 94 9.39 -6.17 -2.73
N VAL A 95 9.06 -5.45 -1.65
CA VAL A 95 8.36 -4.16 -1.76
C VAL A 95 9.23 -3.06 -2.38
N PRO A 96 10.51 -2.87 -2.00
CA PRO A 96 11.33 -1.82 -2.61
C PRO A 96 11.44 -1.94 -4.14
N GLU A 97 11.64 -3.17 -4.64
CA GLU A 97 11.70 -3.42 -6.09
C GLU A 97 10.36 -3.16 -6.77
N LEU A 98 9.26 -3.62 -6.16
CA LEU A 98 7.92 -3.39 -6.67
C LEU A 98 7.60 -1.90 -6.80
N MET A 99 7.95 -1.12 -5.78
CA MET A 99 7.61 0.30 -5.67
C MET A 99 8.53 1.21 -6.49
N ASP A 100 9.68 0.72 -6.93
CA ASP A 100 10.59 1.48 -7.79
C ASP A 100 10.07 1.52 -9.24
N VAL A 101 9.30 2.56 -9.55
CA VAL A 101 8.80 2.84 -10.91
C VAL A 101 9.79 3.64 -11.76
N SER A 102 10.97 3.97 -11.26
CA SER A 102 11.98 4.73 -12.01
C SER A 102 12.51 4.00 -13.24
N LYS A 103 12.39 2.67 -13.23
CA LYS A 103 12.81 1.78 -14.32
C LYS A 103 11.72 1.52 -15.36
N GLU A 104 10.52 2.03 -15.16
CA GLU A 104 9.45 1.90 -16.15
C GLU A 104 9.80 2.64 -17.44
N PRO A 105 9.46 2.09 -18.61
CA PRO A 105 9.66 2.76 -19.88
C PRO A 105 9.00 4.14 -19.91
N LYS A 106 9.66 5.10 -20.56
CA LYS A 106 9.18 6.49 -20.61
C LYS A 106 7.75 6.59 -21.15
N HIS A 107 7.41 5.82 -22.18
CA HIS A 107 6.06 5.81 -22.76
C HIS A 107 4.99 5.33 -21.78
N ILE A 108 5.32 4.41 -20.87
CA ILE A 108 4.42 3.97 -19.80
C ILE A 108 4.22 5.08 -18.76
N LEU A 109 5.31 5.70 -18.30
CA LEU A 109 5.20 6.85 -17.37
C LEU A 109 4.36 7.98 -17.98
N GLU A 110 4.54 8.27 -19.29
CA GLU A 110 3.75 9.27 -20.03
C GLU A 110 2.28 8.85 -20.18
N MET A 111 2.00 7.58 -20.47
CA MET A 111 0.65 7.04 -20.61
C MET A 111 -0.16 7.23 -19.33
N TYR A 112 0.42 6.89 -18.18
CA TYR A 112 -0.21 7.12 -16.87
C TYR A 112 -0.18 8.59 -16.43
N GLY A 113 0.79 9.38 -16.90
CA GLY A 113 1.10 10.69 -16.36
C GLY A 113 1.79 10.62 -15.00
N ALA A 114 2.42 9.49 -14.69
CA ALA A 114 3.08 9.21 -13.42
C ALA A 114 4.49 9.79 -13.37
N LYS A 115 4.89 10.22 -12.18
CA LYS A 115 6.28 10.63 -11.87
C LYS A 115 6.78 9.84 -10.67
N PRO A 116 7.96 9.20 -10.76
CA PRO A 116 8.49 8.44 -9.64
C PRO A 116 8.51 9.23 -8.33
N GLY A 117 7.90 8.67 -7.28
CA GLY A 117 7.95 9.23 -5.93
C GLY A 117 7.05 10.44 -5.66
N ASP A 118 6.14 10.82 -6.56
CA ASP A 118 5.28 12.00 -6.40
C ASP A 118 4.03 11.80 -5.55
N GLY A 119 3.69 10.56 -5.18
CA GLY A 119 2.50 10.24 -4.40
C GLY A 119 1.17 10.47 -5.11
N SER A 120 1.19 10.75 -6.41
CA SER A 120 0.00 11.07 -7.20
C SER A 120 -0.93 9.86 -7.40
N TYR A 121 -2.17 10.12 -7.77
CA TYR A 121 -3.10 9.07 -8.19
C TYR A 121 -2.57 8.32 -9.42
N ALA A 122 -1.87 9.01 -10.31
CA ALA A 122 -1.23 8.43 -11.48
C ALA A 122 -0.16 7.40 -11.10
N SER A 123 0.70 7.73 -10.15
CA SER A 123 1.71 6.80 -9.62
C SER A 123 1.07 5.61 -8.90
N ASN A 124 -0.04 5.84 -8.17
CA ASN A 124 -0.78 4.76 -7.53
C ASN A 124 -1.44 3.81 -8.55
N CYS A 125 -1.98 4.32 -9.67
CA CYS A 125 -2.51 3.50 -10.75
C CYS A 125 -1.42 2.62 -11.39
N LEU A 126 -0.25 3.18 -11.66
CA LEU A 126 0.88 2.43 -12.21
C LEU A 126 1.36 1.33 -11.25
N LEU A 127 1.41 1.62 -9.96
CA LEU A 127 1.74 0.64 -8.92
C LEU A 127 0.65 -0.43 -8.77
N ALA A 128 -0.63 -0.06 -8.95
CA ALA A 128 -1.74 -1.03 -8.93
C ALA A 128 -1.59 -2.07 -10.06
N ARG A 129 -1.21 -1.65 -11.28
CA ARG A 129 -0.87 -2.58 -12.36
C ARG A 129 0.24 -3.55 -11.93
N ARG A 130 1.36 -3.03 -11.41
CA ARG A 130 2.50 -3.85 -10.97
C ARG A 130 2.14 -4.82 -9.86
N LEU A 131 1.24 -4.42 -8.96
CA LEU A 131 0.70 -5.29 -7.90
C LEU A 131 -0.18 -6.39 -8.48
N ALA A 132 -1.05 -6.04 -9.45
CA ALA A 132 -1.92 -7.01 -10.14
C ALA A 132 -1.11 -8.06 -10.90
N GLU A 133 -0.07 -7.66 -11.63
CA GLU A 133 0.89 -8.55 -12.31
C GLU A 133 1.56 -9.54 -11.36
N ARG A 134 1.72 -9.17 -10.07
CA ARG A 134 2.27 -10.04 -9.02
C ARG A 134 1.20 -10.82 -8.25
N GLY A 135 -0.04 -10.82 -8.74
CA GLY A 135 -1.14 -11.61 -8.19
C GLY A 135 -1.86 -11.00 -6.99
N VAL A 136 -1.70 -9.71 -6.72
CA VAL A 136 -2.51 -9.02 -5.70
C VAL A 136 -3.92 -8.84 -6.25
N ARG A 137 -4.89 -9.59 -5.70
CA ARG A 137 -6.26 -9.67 -6.20
C ARG A 137 -7.16 -8.50 -5.79
N PHE A 138 -6.80 -7.77 -4.74
CA PHE A 138 -7.61 -6.68 -4.21
C PHE A 138 -6.74 -5.49 -3.87
N ILE A 139 -6.96 -4.38 -4.58
CA ILE A 139 -6.19 -3.15 -4.49
C ILE A 139 -7.18 -1.99 -4.40
N HIS A 140 -7.10 -1.23 -3.32
CA HIS A 140 -7.89 -0.02 -3.11
C HIS A 140 -7.07 1.23 -3.40
N LEU A 141 -7.57 2.04 -4.33
CA LEU A 141 -7.00 3.36 -4.64
C LEU A 141 -7.93 4.44 -4.09
N TYR A 142 -7.45 5.22 -3.14
CA TYR A 142 -8.18 6.35 -2.58
C TYR A 142 -7.68 7.66 -3.18
N HIS A 143 -8.62 8.45 -3.73
CA HIS A 143 -8.40 9.83 -4.15
C HIS A 143 -9.39 10.75 -3.47
N ARG A 144 -8.90 11.91 -2.99
CA ARG A 144 -9.67 12.88 -2.20
C ARG A 144 -10.34 13.91 -3.09
N GLY A 145 -11.31 14.62 -2.50
CA GLY A 145 -11.80 15.88 -3.04
C GLY A 145 -13.06 15.78 -3.90
N TRP A 146 -13.79 14.69 -3.84
CA TRP A 146 -15.03 14.49 -4.60
C TRP A 146 -16.28 15.06 -3.94
N ASP A 147 -16.19 15.50 -2.69
CA ASP A 147 -17.31 16.10 -1.95
C ASP A 147 -17.37 17.60 -2.24
N HIS A 148 -18.20 17.99 -3.19
CA HIS A 148 -18.32 19.36 -3.69
C HIS A 148 -19.59 20.04 -3.19
N HIS A 149 -19.45 21.02 -2.28
CA HIS A 149 -20.56 21.85 -1.75
C HIS A 149 -20.67 23.21 -2.43
N GLY A 150 -19.83 23.52 -3.42
CA GLY A 150 -19.85 24.74 -4.22
C GLY A 150 -18.78 24.72 -5.30
N GLY A 151 -18.95 25.52 -6.34
CA GLY A 151 -18.01 25.58 -7.45
C GLY A 151 -17.85 24.25 -8.20
N LEU A 152 -18.96 23.49 -8.35
CA LEU A 152 -18.98 22.11 -8.88
C LEU A 152 -18.14 21.95 -10.15
N VAL A 153 -18.34 22.78 -11.17
CA VAL A 153 -17.63 22.68 -12.45
C VAL A 153 -16.10 22.78 -12.26
N LYS A 154 -15.67 23.78 -11.49
CA LYS A 154 -14.23 23.99 -11.23
C LYS A 154 -13.59 22.80 -10.53
N TYR A 155 -14.23 22.26 -9.51
CA TYR A 155 -13.66 21.21 -8.69
C TYR A 155 -13.79 19.83 -9.30
N MET A 156 -14.87 19.59 -10.03
CA MET A 156 -15.00 18.38 -10.85
C MET A 156 -13.88 18.33 -11.90
N ASN A 157 -13.63 19.44 -12.63
CA ASN A 157 -12.53 19.51 -13.59
C ASN A 157 -11.17 19.24 -12.90
N THR A 158 -10.96 19.74 -11.70
CA THR A 158 -9.72 19.45 -10.95
C THR A 158 -9.59 17.96 -10.63
N CYS A 159 -10.63 17.33 -10.11
CA CYS A 159 -10.59 15.91 -9.77
C CYS A 159 -10.42 15.03 -11.03
N CYS A 160 -11.21 15.28 -12.07
CA CYS A 160 -11.12 14.55 -13.34
C CYS A 160 -9.75 14.70 -13.99
N SER A 161 -9.15 15.89 -13.99
CA SER A 161 -7.80 16.10 -14.56
C SER A 161 -6.71 15.29 -13.86
N LEU A 162 -6.92 14.92 -12.58
CA LEU A 162 -5.99 14.10 -11.81
C LEU A 162 -6.24 12.60 -11.97
N THR A 163 -7.46 12.19 -12.32
CA THR A 163 -7.87 10.78 -12.24
C THR A 163 -8.20 10.15 -13.59
N ASP A 164 -8.71 10.88 -14.58
CA ASP A 164 -9.23 10.28 -15.82
C ASP A 164 -8.14 9.59 -16.63
N LYS A 165 -7.05 10.29 -16.91
CA LYS A 165 -5.95 9.74 -17.70
C LYS A 165 -5.32 8.50 -17.05
N PRO A 166 -4.92 8.50 -15.77
CA PRO A 166 -4.33 7.32 -15.14
C PRO A 166 -5.33 6.17 -14.97
N THR A 167 -6.62 6.44 -14.76
CA THR A 167 -7.65 5.40 -14.72
C THR A 167 -7.79 4.73 -16.09
N TRP A 168 -7.87 5.53 -17.14
CA TRP A 168 -7.89 5.01 -18.52
C TRP A 168 -6.65 4.16 -18.83
N ALA A 169 -5.46 4.65 -18.45
CA ALA A 169 -4.21 3.92 -18.67
C ALA A 169 -4.21 2.57 -17.96
N LEU A 170 -4.65 2.52 -16.68
CA LEU A 170 -4.77 1.29 -15.93
C LEU A 170 -5.71 0.27 -16.58
N ILE A 171 -6.88 0.73 -17.07
CA ILE A 171 -7.86 -0.14 -17.75
C ILE A 171 -7.32 -0.69 -19.07
N GLN A 172 -6.49 0.09 -19.79
CA GLN A 172 -5.87 -0.36 -21.04
C GLN A 172 -4.73 -1.36 -20.82
N ASP A 173 -4.07 -1.29 -19.68
CA ASP A 173 -2.86 -2.06 -19.36
C ASP A 173 -3.18 -3.40 -18.65
N LEU A 174 -4.39 -3.55 -18.10
CA LEU A 174 -4.91 -4.78 -17.46
C LEU A 174 -5.69 -5.65 -18.44
#